data_89a7a0a4cf82331d0024a278c11ae36d
#
_entry.id   89a7a0a4cf82331d0024a278c11ae36d
#
_cell.length_a   1.000
_cell.length_b   1.000
_cell.length_c   1.000
_cell.angle_alpha   90.00
_cell.angle_beta   90.00
_cell.angle_gamma   90.00
#
_symmetry.space_group_name_H-M   'P 1'
#
loop_
_entity.id
_entity.type
_entity.pdbx_description
1 polymer ?
#
loop_
_entity_poly.entity_id
_entity_poly.type
_entity_poly.pdbx_seq_one_letter_code
_entity_poly.pdbx_strand_id
1 'polypeptide(L)'
;PPAPKGFKNPNDVTNAILTGTLKTINTNEPLPDGVEFFEGIEYGEAGGKLLQLDMYRPARLSRKVPALIFIHGGGWRKGKRSDYRHYCLRFARRGYVVCSVSYRLIQDAPFPAAVQDVKCAVRWLRANAGKYNIDPDHMAVLGGSAGGHLSMMVGYSSDISELEGQGGNPGVSSRVQAVV
;
A
#
# COMPACT_ATOMS: atom_id res chain seq x y z
N PRO A 1 9.91 22.54 -3.14
CA PRO A 1 9.06 22.68 -1.97
C PRO A 1 9.75 23.54 -0.91
N PRO A 2 9.01 24.30 -0.08
CA PRO A 2 9.60 25.08 0.98
C PRO A 2 10.32 24.14 1.98
N ALA A 3 11.35 24.69 2.66
CA ALA A 3 12.02 23.94 3.70
C ALA A 3 11.06 23.64 4.88
N PRO A 4 11.20 22.48 5.55
CA PRO A 4 10.44 22.19 6.75
C PRO A 4 10.64 23.26 7.83
N LYS A 5 9.67 23.36 8.76
CA LYS A 5 9.76 24.31 9.88
C LYS A 5 11.07 24.09 10.65
N GLY A 6 11.80 25.17 10.89
CA GLY A 6 13.10 25.16 11.56
C GLY A 6 14.32 25.16 10.64
N PHE A 7 14.12 25.05 9.32
CA PHE A 7 15.18 25.11 8.32
C PHE A 7 14.98 26.30 7.39
N LYS A 8 16.08 26.99 7.01
CA LYS A 8 16.03 28.17 6.13
C LYS A 8 15.84 27.81 4.66
N ASN A 9 16.40 26.67 4.24
CA ASN A 9 16.32 26.17 2.86
C ASN A 9 16.44 24.63 2.82
N PRO A 10 16.16 23.99 1.66
CA PRO A 10 16.26 22.53 1.52
C PRO A 10 17.67 21.96 1.77
N ASN A 11 18.73 22.71 1.48
CA ASN A 11 20.10 22.24 1.69
C ASN A 11 20.43 22.10 3.19
N ASP A 12 19.88 22.97 4.04
CA ASP A 12 20.02 22.87 5.48
C ASP A 12 19.45 21.56 6.02
N VAL A 13 18.32 21.10 5.44
CA VAL A 13 17.71 19.79 5.77
C VAL A 13 18.65 18.66 5.38
N THR A 14 19.19 18.71 4.16
CA THR A 14 20.14 17.69 3.67
C THR A 14 21.38 17.64 4.57
N ASN A 15 21.96 18.79 4.92
CA ASN A 15 23.10 18.86 5.82
C ASN A 15 22.76 18.32 7.21
N ALA A 16 21.59 18.64 7.75
CA ALA A 16 21.15 18.13 9.05
C ALA A 16 20.97 16.61 9.07
N ILE A 17 20.55 16.02 7.95
CA ILE A 17 20.49 14.56 7.77
C ILE A 17 21.91 13.98 7.72
N LEU A 18 22.78 14.54 6.90
CA LEU A 18 24.17 14.06 6.73
C LEU A 18 24.99 14.15 8.02
N THR A 19 24.78 15.19 8.81
CA THR A 19 25.45 15.38 10.12
C THR A 19 24.80 14.62 11.27
N GLY A 20 23.66 13.93 11.03
CA GLY A 20 22.90 13.19 12.05
C GLY A 20 22.12 14.11 13.04
N THR A 21 22.11 15.42 12.81
CA THR A 21 21.30 16.39 13.61
C THR A 21 19.82 16.16 13.40
N LEU A 22 19.40 15.79 12.19
CA LEU A 22 18.05 15.34 11.88
C LEU A 22 18.07 13.82 11.69
N LYS A 23 17.40 13.10 12.58
CA LYS A 23 17.28 11.65 12.46
C LYS A 23 16.23 11.29 11.42
N THR A 24 16.61 10.45 10.47
CA THR A 24 15.69 9.84 9.53
C THR A 24 14.95 8.67 10.17
N ILE A 25 13.78 8.33 9.62
CA ILE A 25 13.04 7.15 10.05
C ILE A 25 13.84 5.90 9.62
N ASN A 26 14.07 4.99 10.58
CA ASN A 26 14.62 3.68 10.26
C ASN A 26 13.53 2.87 9.55
N THR A 27 13.68 2.65 8.25
CA THR A 27 12.75 1.84 7.46
C THR A 27 12.96 0.33 7.61
N ASN A 28 14.09 -0.09 8.20
CA ASN A 28 14.47 -1.48 8.44
C ASN A 28 14.32 -1.88 9.93
N GLU A 29 13.38 -1.27 10.64
CA GLU A 29 13.11 -1.66 12.01
C GLU A 29 12.70 -3.15 12.09
N PRO A 30 13.10 -3.88 13.16
CA PRO A 30 12.71 -5.27 13.35
C PRO A 30 11.19 -5.39 13.46
N LEU A 31 10.68 -6.59 13.18
CA LEU A 31 9.27 -6.89 13.39
C LEU A 31 8.96 -6.75 14.89
N PRO A 32 8.03 -5.89 15.29
CA PRO A 32 7.72 -5.72 16.71
C PRO A 32 6.91 -6.90 17.25
N ASP A 33 7.04 -7.16 18.54
CA ASP A 33 6.25 -8.17 19.22
C ASP A 33 4.75 -7.93 19.01
N GLY A 34 4.01 -9.02 18.83
CA GLY A 34 2.57 -8.97 18.63
C GLY A 34 2.12 -8.56 17.21
N VAL A 35 3.04 -8.45 16.26
CA VAL A 35 2.73 -8.26 14.84
C VAL A 35 3.21 -9.48 14.04
N GLU A 36 2.34 -10.03 13.22
CA GLU A 36 2.67 -11.04 12.21
C GLU A 36 2.98 -10.37 10.88
N PHE A 37 3.91 -10.96 10.14
CA PHE A 37 4.33 -10.51 8.82
C PHE A 37 4.25 -11.66 7.81
N PHE A 38 3.59 -11.40 6.70
CA PHE A 38 3.48 -12.32 5.57
C PHE A 38 4.07 -11.62 4.35
N GLU A 39 5.21 -12.13 3.89
CA GLU A 39 5.93 -11.57 2.76
C GLU A 39 5.47 -12.20 1.45
N GLY A 40 5.31 -11.36 0.42
CA GLY A 40 5.16 -11.80 -0.97
C GLY A 40 3.89 -12.60 -1.25
N ILE A 41 2.77 -12.32 -0.56
CA ILE A 41 1.49 -12.96 -0.85
C ILE A 41 1.06 -12.62 -2.29
N GLU A 42 0.80 -13.63 -3.09
CA GLU A 42 0.29 -13.45 -4.46
C GLU A 42 -1.20 -13.07 -4.40
N TYR A 43 -1.51 -11.90 -4.96
CA TYR A 43 -2.89 -11.42 -5.02
C TYR A 43 -3.51 -11.51 -6.42
N GLY A 44 -2.69 -11.82 -7.43
CA GLY A 44 -3.12 -12.00 -8.80
C GLY A 44 -1.97 -12.14 -9.77
N GLU A 45 -2.31 -12.25 -11.04
CA GLU A 45 -1.38 -12.27 -12.15
C GLU A 45 -1.93 -11.40 -13.29
N ALA A 46 -1.06 -10.64 -13.95
CA ALA A 46 -1.43 -9.86 -15.13
C ALA A 46 -0.24 -9.68 -16.08
N GLY A 47 -0.46 -9.97 -17.35
CA GLY A 47 0.58 -9.86 -18.37
C GLY A 47 1.79 -10.77 -18.12
N GLY A 48 1.60 -11.95 -17.54
CA GLY A 48 2.66 -12.89 -17.18
C GLY A 48 3.49 -12.48 -15.95
N LYS A 49 3.05 -11.45 -15.22
CA LYS A 49 3.71 -10.99 -14.00
C LYS A 49 2.87 -11.32 -12.77
N LEU A 50 3.47 -12.01 -11.80
CA LEU A 50 2.87 -12.23 -10.50
C LEU A 50 2.79 -10.91 -9.73
N LEU A 51 1.61 -10.64 -9.21
CA LEU A 51 1.30 -9.45 -8.42
C LEU A 51 1.32 -9.81 -6.93
N GLN A 52 2.19 -9.14 -6.16
CA GLN A 52 2.45 -9.51 -4.77
C GLN A 52 2.21 -8.37 -3.81
N LEU A 53 1.79 -8.71 -2.61
CA LEU A 53 1.69 -7.80 -1.46
C LEU A 53 2.41 -8.37 -0.24
N ASP A 54 2.82 -7.47 0.64
CA ASP A 54 3.26 -7.78 1.99
C ASP A 54 2.15 -7.43 2.96
N MET A 55 1.85 -8.30 3.92
CA MET A 55 0.80 -8.09 4.92
C MET A 55 1.38 -8.07 6.33
N TYR A 56 0.92 -7.14 7.12
CA TYR A 56 1.23 -6.95 8.54
C TYR A 56 -0.08 -6.92 9.32
N ARG A 57 -0.20 -7.71 10.38
CA ARG A 57 -1.40 -7.71 11.21
C ARG A 57 -1.08 -7.97 12.67
N PRO A 58 -1.96 -7.61 13.61
CA PRO A 58 -1.85 -8.09 14.98
C PRO A 58 -1.87 -9.62 15.02
N ALA A 59 -0.98 -10.22 15.82
CA ALA A 59 -0.90 -11.68 15.98
C ALA A 59 -2.18 -12.28 16.60
N ARG A 60 -2.90 -11.48 17.39
CA ARG A 60 -4.16 -11.90 18.01
C ARG A 60 -5.26 -10.92 17.64
N LEU A 61 -6.22 -11.41 16.87
CA LEU A 61 -7.43 -10.69 16.50
C LEU A 61 -8.65 -11.48 16.96
N SER A 62 -9.43 -10.92 17.87
CA SER A 62 -10.69 -11.49 18.38
C SER A 62 -11.92 -11.11 17.55
N ARG A 63 -11.74 -10.16 16.62
CA ARG A 63 -12.79 -9.65 15.73
C ARG A 63 -12.22 -9.25 14.39
N LYS A 64 -13.08 -9.02 13.42
CA LYS A 64 -12.69 -8.39 12.15
C LYS A 64 -12.28 -6.93 12.39
N VAL A 65 -11.23 -6.48 11.69
CA VAL A 65 -10.69 -5.13 11.80
C VAL A 65 -10.54 -4.49 10.43
N PRO A 66 -10.52 -3.15 10.33
CA PRO A 66 -10.31 -2.47 9.06
C PRO A 66 -8.98 -2.83 8.41
N ALA A 67 -8.93 -2.79 7.06
CA ALA A 67 -7.71 -2.97 6.30
C ALA A 67 -7.20 -1.66 5.71
N LEU A 68 -5.88 -1.47 5.74
CA LEU A 68 -5.18 -0.35 5.12
C LEU A 68 -4.26 -0.88 4.02
N ILE A 69 -4.33 -0.29 2.84
CA ILE A 69 -3.57 -0.73 1.67
C ILE A 69 -2.64 0.40 1.25
N PHE A 70 -1.34 0.24 1.51
CA PHE A 70 -0.31 1.19 1.11
C PHE A 70 0.16 0.94 -0.31
N ILE A 71 0.19 2.01 -1.11
CA ILE A 71 0.57 2.01 -2.52
C ILE A 71 1.81 2.88 -2.66
N HIS A 72 2.95 2.28 -3.06
CA HIS A 72 4.20 3.02 -3.16
C HIS A 72 4.21 4.05 -4.28
N GLY A 73 4.99 5.13 -4.09
CA GLY A 73 5.28 6.12 -5.10
C GLY A 73 6.41 5.69 -6.03
N GLY A 74 7.06 6.66 -6.67
CA GLY A 74 8.22 6.43 -7.54
C GLY A 74 7.95 6.75 -9.01
N GLY A 75 6.97 7.62 -9.32
CA GLY A 75 6.66 8.09 -10.67
C GLY A 75 6.20 6.98 -11.61
N TRP A 76 5.57 5.92 -11.10
CA TRP A 76 5.15 4.69 -11.82
C TRP A 76 6.31 3.93 -12.50
N ARG A 77 7.57 4.33 -12.24
CA ARG A 77 8.78 3.78 -12.86
C ARG A 77 9.64 2.97 -11.91
N LYS A 78 9.50 3.20 -10.61
CA LYS A 78 10.26 2.57 -9.53
C LYS A 78 9.45 2.50 -8.25
N GLY A 79 10.01 1.87 -7.22
CA GLY A 79 9.39 1.65 -5.93
C GLY A 79 9.10 0.18 -5.69
N LYS A 80 8.83 -0.15 -4.47
CA LYS A 80 8.57 -1.53 -4.03
C LYS A 80 7.69 -1.55 -2.78
N ARG A 81 7.01 -2.66 -2.52
CA ARG A 81 6.12 -2.83 -1.38
C ARG A 81 6.77 -2.60 -0.02
N SER A 82 8.10 -2.80 0.09
CA SER A 82 8.82 -2.53 1.34
C SER A 82 9.03 -1.04 1.65
N ASP A 83 8.77 -0.13 0.72
CA ASP A 83 9.01 1.32 0.91
C ASP A 83 8.13 1.91 2.03
N TYR A 84 6.96 1.31 2.30
CA TYR A 84 6.06 1.73 3.37
C TYR A 84 6.08 0.82 4.61
N ARG A 85 7.06 -0.11 4.72
CA ARG A 85 7.17 -1.05 5.85
C ARG A 85 7.01 -0.37 7.21
N HIS A 86 7.70 0.75 7.45
CA HIS A 86 7.63 1.50 8.69
C HIS A 86 6.19 1.90 9.06
N TYR A 87 5.43 2.44 8.09
CA TYR A 87 4.04 2.80 8.31
C TYR A 87 3.17 1.55 8.54
N CYS A 88 3.40 0.49 7.78
CA CYS A 88 2.68 -0.77 7.93
C CYS A 88 2.81 -1.32 9.35
N LEU A 89 4.03 -1.37 9.90
CA LEU A 89 4.29 -1.81 11.26
C LEU A 89 3.57 -0.93 12.31
N ARG A 90 3.60 0.40 12.12
CA ARG A 90 2.95 1.33 13.04
C ARG A 90 1.44 1.17 13.08
N PHE A 91 0.79 0.94 11.94
CA PHE A 91 -0.66 0.74 11.89
C PHE A 91 -1.07 -0.67 12.31
N ALA A 92 -0.27 -1.70 12.02
CA ALA A 92 -0.52 -3.04 12.53
C ALA A 92 -0.51 -3.07 14.07
N ARG A 93 0.44 -2.39 14.72
CA ARG A 93 0.46 -2.22 16.19
C ARG A 93 -0.76 -1.49 16.74
N ARG A 94 -1.49 -0.74 15.92
CA ARG A 94 -2.74 -0.06 16.29
C ARG A 94 -4.00 -0.88 16.03
N GLY A 95 -3.83 -2.12 15.60
CA GLY A 95 -4.95 -3.04 15.44
C GLY A 95 -5.51 -3.14 14.03
N TYR A 96 -4.85 -2.59 13.02
CA TYR A 96 -5.26 -2.73 11.62
C TYR A 96 -4.60 -3.94 10.95
N VAL A 97 -5.28 -4.55 9.99
CA VAL A 97 -4.60 -5.36 8.97
C VAL A 97 -4.05 -4.39 7.92
N VAL A 98 -2.76 -4.47 7.64
CA VAL A 98 -2.09 -3.51 6.77
C VAL A 98 -1.37 -4.25 5.65
N CYS A 99 -1.61 -3.83 4.42
CA CYS A 99 -0.95 -4.39 3.25
C CYS A 99 -0.15 -3.32 2.52
N SER A 100 0.98 -3.69 1.95
CA SER A 100 1.70 -2.86 0.99
C SER A 100 1.84 -3.64 -0.31
N VAL A 101 1.42 -3.02 -1.42
CA VAL A 101 1.28 -3.70 -2.70
C VAL A 101 2.38 -3.32 -3.68
N SER A 102 2.87 -4.28 -4.47
CA SER A 102 3.56 -4.02 -5.73
C SER A 102 2.52 -3.97 -6.85
N TYR A 103 2.80 -3.23 -7.88
CA TYR A 103 1.99 -3.12 -9.10
C TYR A 103 2.90 -3.05 -10.32
N ARG A 104 2.37 -3.33 -11.52
CA ARG A 104 3.14 -3.20 -12.76
C ARG A 104 3.56 -1.75 -12.97
N LEU A 105 4.85 -1.56 -13.17
CA LEU A 105 5.44 -0.27 -13.49
C LEU A 105 5.29 0.01 -15.00
N ILE A 106 5.56 1.25 -15.43
CA ILE A 106 5.37 1.68 -16.83
C ILE A 106 6.21 0.87 -17.83
N GLN A 107 7.35 0.32 -17.39
CA GLN A 107 8.17 -0.58 -18.19
C GLN A 107 7.59 -1.99 -18.33
N ASP A 108 6.68 -2.40 -17.43
CA ASP A 108 5.97 -3.68 -17.50
C ASP A 108 4.73 -3.56 -18.39
N ALA A 109 3.95 -2.48 -18.19
CA ALA A 109 2.75 -2.19 -18.97
C ALA A 109 2.32 -0.73 -18.83
N PRO A 110 1.74 -0.11 -19.89
CA PRO A 110 1.25 1.26 -19.83
C PRO A 110 -0.03 1.37 -18.98
N PHE A 111 -0.51 2.62 -18.77
CA PHE A 111 -1.85 2.85 -18.22
C PHE A 111 -2.90 2.06 -19.03
N PRO A 112 -3.90 1.42 -18.37
CA PRO A 112 -4.26 1.53 -16.96
C PRO A 112 -3.71 0.41 -16.06
N ALA A 113 -2.67 -0.31 -16.45
CA ALA A 113 -2.19 -1.52 -15.80
C ALA A 113 -1.99 -1.37 -14.28
N ALA A 114 -1.32 -0.31 -13.83
CA ALA A 114 -1.08 -0.09 -12.41
C ALA A 114 -2.38 0.12 -11.60
N VAL A 115 -3.38 0.77 -12.20
CA VAL A 115 -4.70 0.96 -11.57
C VAL A 115 -5.40 -0.39 -11.42
N GLN A 116 -5.42 -1.18 -12.50
CA GLN A 116 -6.02 -2.51 -12.51
C GLN A 116 -5.40 -3.44 -11.47
N ASP A 117 -4.08 -3.37 -11.29
CA ASP A 117 -3.35 -4.18 -10.32
C ASP A 117 -3.73 -3.80 -8.87
N VAL A 118 -3.78 -2.50 -8.55
CA VAL A 118 -4.18 -2.07 -7.21
C VAL A 118 -5.64 -2.42 -6.92
N LYS A 119 -6.54 -2.26 -7.89
CA LYS A 119 -7.93 -2.72 -7.76
C LYS A 119 -8.01 -4.24 -7.56
N CYS A 120 -7.18 -5.00 -8.25
CA CYS A 120 -7.06 -6.44 -8.04
C CYS A 120 -6.65 -6.76 -6.59
N ALA A 121 -5.70 -6.02 -6.00
CA ALA A 121 -5.30 -6.20 -4.61
C ALA A 121 -6.47 -5.94 -3.63
N VAL A 122 -7.27 -4.90 -3.87
CA VAL A 122 -8.48 -4.63 -3.07
C VAL A 122 -9.48 -5.77 -3.17
N ARG A 123 -9.74 -6.27 -4.39
CA ARG A 123 -10.65 -7.43 -4.59
C ARG A 123 -10.13 -8.66 -3.88
N TRP A 124 -8.85 -8.95 -3.98
CA TRP A 124 -8.21 -10.09 -3.33
C TRP A 124 -8.35 -10.02 -1.80
N LEU A 125 -8.08 -8.86 -1.20
CA LEU A 125 -8.23 -8.66 0.23
C LEU A 125 -9.67 -8.85 0.69
N ARG A 126 -10.64 -8.35 -0.08
CA ARG A 126 -12.07 -8.54 0.22
C ARG A 126 -12.49 -9.99 0.10
N ALA A 127 -12.05 -10.71 -0.93
CA ALA A 127 -12.32 -12.13 -1.11
C ALA A 127 -11.71 -13.00 0.01
N ASN A 128 -10.57 -12.58 0.56
CA ASN A 128 -9.87 -13.28 1.64
C ASN A 128 -10.11 -12.69 3.03
N ALA A 129 -11.09 -11.80 3.18
CA ALA A 129 -11.35 -11.06 4.41
C ALA A 129 -11.54 -11.97 5.63
N GLY A 130 -12.26 -13.09 5.47
CA GLY A 130 -12.47 -14.07 6.54
C GLY A 130 -11.17 -14.73 7.02
N LYS A 131 -10.27 -15.08 6.11
CA LYS A 131 -8.99 -15.72 6.41
C LYS A 131 -8.06 -14.84 7.25
N TYR A 132 -8.09 -13.52 7.03
CA TYR A 132 -7.18 -12.58 7.66
C TYR A 132 -7.83 -11.71 8.73
N ASN A 133 -9.09 -11.98 9.11
CA ASN A 133 -9.87 -11.18 10.05
C ASN A 133 -10.03 -9.71 9.60
N ILE A 134 -10.20 -9.50 8.31
CA ILE A 134 -10.48 -8.18 7.72
C ILE A 134 -12.00 -7.92 7.76
N ASP A 135 -12.36 -6.68 8.09
CA ASP A 135 -13.69 -6.16 7.83
C ASP A 135 -13.78 -5.70 6.37
N PRO A 136 -14.51 -6.41 5.49
CA PRO A 136 -14.55 -6.09 4.07
C PRO A 136 -15.25 -4.76 3.75
N ASP A 137 -15.99 -4.21 4.70
CA ASP A 137 -16.74 -2.96 4.56
C ASP A 137 -15.96 -1.75 5.10
N HIS A 138 -14.76 -1.98 5.65
CA HIS A 138 -13.87 -0.94 6.16
C HIS A 138 -12.45 -1.10 5.62
N MET A 139 -12.27 -0.71 4.36
CA MET A 139 -10.98 -0.77 3.66
C MET A 139 -10.58 0.62 3.18
N ALA A 140 -9.31 0.97 3.35
CA ALA A 140 -8.77 2.25 2.87
C ALA A 140 -7.51 2.03 2.03
N VAL A 141 -7.31 2.89 1.03
CA VAL A 141 -6.08 2.96 0.23
C VAL A 141 -5.32 4.24 0.56
N LEU A 142 -4.00 4.12 0.67
CA LEU A 142 -3.12 5.21 1.06
C LEU A 142 -1.86 5.20 0.19
N GLY A 143 -1.41 6.38 -0.23
CA GLY A 143 -0.17 6.44 -1.00
C GLY A 143 0.39 7.85 -1.13
N GLY A 144 1.67 7.95 -1.46
CA GLY A 144 2.34 9.21 -1.75
C GLY A 144 2.70 9.33 -3.23
N SER A 145 2.63 10.54 -3.81
CA SER A 145 3.02 10.80 -5.21
C SER A 145 2.26 9.90 -6.19
N ALA A 146 2.93 9.08 -7.00
CA ALA A 146 2.28 8.11 -7.90
C ALA A 146 1.35 7.16 -7.16
N GLY A 147 1.69 6.76 -5.91
CA GLY A 147 0.81 5.94 -5.05
C GLY A 147 -0.45 6.70 -4.63
N GLY A 148 -0.35 8.00 -4.34
CA GLY A 148 -1.50 8.86 -4.06
C GLY A 148 -2.43 8.99 -5.27
N HIS A 149 -1.86 9.17 -6.47
CA HIS A 149 -2.65 9.13 -7.72
C HIS A 149 -3.39 7.79 -7.88
N LEU A 150 -2.70 6.66 -7.69
CA LEU A 150 -3.32 5.34 -7.77
C LEU A 150 -4.40 5.16 -6.70
N SER A 151 -4.19 5.68 -5.47
CA SER A 151 -5.20 5.68 -4.40
C SER A 151 -6.47 6.42 -4.82
N MET A 152 -6.32 7.62 -5.41
CA MET A 152 -7.46 8.38 -5.95
C MET A 152 -8.16 7.63 -7.09
N MET A 153 -7.38 7.04 -8.02
CA MET A 153 -7.95 6.24 -9.11
C MET A 153 -8.79 5.07 -8.58
N VAL A 154 -8.33 4.36 -7.56
CA VAL A 154 -9.12 3.28 -6.93
C VAL A 154 -10.40 3.83 -6.31
N GLY A 155 -10.31 4.92 -5.55
CA GLY A 155 -11.44 5.47 -4.82
C GLY A 155 -12.55 6.07 -5.70
N TYR A 156 -12.16 6.69 -6.81
CA TYR A 156 -13.09 7.44 -7.67
C TYR A 156 -13.47 6.75 -8.98
N SER A 157 -13.03 5.51 -9.21
CA SER A 157 -13.33 4.77 -10.43
C SER A 157 -13.96 3.40 -10.18
N SER A 158 -14.70 3.24 -9.07
CA SER A 158 -15.33 1.96 -8.72
C SER A 158 -16.37 1.48 -9.74
N ASP A 159 -16.91 2.39 -10.53
CA ASP A 159 -17.96 2.10 -11.52
C ASP A 159 -17.42 2.05 -12.97
N ILE A 160 -16.09 2.11 -13.13
CA ILE A 160 -15.44 2.09 -14.45
C ILE A 160 -14.86 0.71 -14.71
N SER A 161 -15.60 -0.09 -15.50
CA SER A 161 -15.25 -1.50 -15.79
C SER A 161 -13.89 -1.69 -16.45
N GLU A 162 -13.49 -0.77 -17.32
CA GLU A 162 -12.22 -0.78 -18.05
C GLU A 162 -11.01 -0.68 -17.11
N LEU A 163 -11.21 -0.12 -15.91
CA LEU A 163 -10.20 0.03 -14.89
C LEU A 163 -10.18 -1.13 -13.87
N GLU A 164 -11.11 -2.10 -13.95
CA GLU A 164 -11.10 -3.26 -13.06
C GLU A 164 -10.00 -4.28 -13.40
N GLY A 165 -9.72 -4.47 -14.67
CA GLY A 165 -8.72 -5.45 -15.13
C GLY A 165 -9.12 -6.91 -14.90
N GLN A 166 -8.23 -7.82 -15.32
CA GLN A 166 -8.45 -9.28 -15.31
C GLN A 166 -7.57 -10.03 -14.29
N GLY A 167 -6.90 -9.32 -13.38
CA GLY A 167 -5.82 -9.88 -12.54
C GLY A 167 -6.26 -10.88 -11.47
N GLY A 168 -7.56 -11.06 -11.23
CA GLY A 168 -8.10 -12.03 -10.27
C GLY A 168 -9.36 -11.54 -9.54
N ASN A 169 -10.04 -12.49 -8.91
CA ASN A 169 -11.28 -12.30 -8.12
C ASN A 169 -12.37 -11.53 -8.89
N PRO A 170 -12.80 -12.01 -10.07
CA PRO A 170 -13.84 -11.35 -10.86
C PRO A 170 -15.16 -11.32 -10.06
N GLY A 171 -15.93 -10.25 -10.21
CA GLY A 171 -17.20 -10.07 -9.50
C GLY A 171 -17.08 -9.62 -8.03
N VAL A 172 -15.87 -9.58 -7.47
CA VAL A 172 -15.64 -8.98 -6.15
C VAL A 172 -15.42 -7.48 -6.31
N SER A 173 -16.02 -6.67 -5.43
CA SER A 173 -15.91 -5.22 -5.51
C SER A 173 -14.51 -4.70 -5.16
N SER A 174 -13.98 -3.78 -5.96
CA SER A 174 -12.75 -3.02 -5.67
C SER A 174 -13.00 -1.74 -4.88
N ARG A 175 -14.24 -1.50 -4.43
CA ARG A 175 -14.64 -0.30 -3.71
C ARG A 175 -13.92 -0.16 -2.38
N VAL A 176 -13.53 1.07 -2.02
CA VAL A 176 -12.92 1.40 -0.72
C VAL A 176 -13.72 2.50 -0.03
N GLN A 177 -13.59 2.61 1.29
CA GLN A 177 -14.36 3.58 2.09
C GLN A 177 -13.56 4.84 2.40
N ALA A 178 -12.23 4.79 2.24
CA ALA A 178 -11.40 5.97 2.44
C ALA A 178 -10.19 5.97 1.49
N VAL A 179 -9.74 7.17 1.12
CA VAL A 179 -8.57 7.44 0.28
C VAL A 179 -7.71 8.50 0.97
N VAL A 180 -6.40 8.26 1.04
CA VAL A 180 -5.41 9.19 1.62
C VAL A 180 -4.23 9.39 0.69
#